data_45b6b47897bbe3b2c4a996ace3e4f573
#
_entry.id   45b6b47897bbe3b2c4a996ace3e4f573
#
_cell.length_a   1.000
_cell.length_b   1.000
_cell.length_c   1.000
_cell.angle_alpha   90.00
_cell.angle_beta   90.00
_cell.angle_gamma   90.00
#
_symmetry.space_group_name_H-M   'P 1'
#
loop_
_entity.id
_entity.type
_entity.pdbx_description
1 polymer ?
#
loop_
_entity_poly.entity_id
_entity_poly.type
_entity_poly.pdbx_seq_one_letter_code
_entity_poly.pdbx_strand_id
1 'polypeptide(L)'
;SVKDPLWKYKWVQVHEPEVFQKAHKWLDVKESLIARATGEFVMTRDSAYSTFLYDTRPGHEGWNEGLCRMYGVETRHLAKIECTNVAGLLTEQAARELGLCPGTRVYGGGGDATLIGVGAGCTAVGSTHIYSGTSGWVGTVMDHQAVDLVSMIAGIVGAEKGKYNYFAEMETAGKCFEWVKDHLVLDEVNIYLSKTDVAESQETVYESLYDYMSDTVARVAPGSGGVIFTPWLHGNRCPFEDPAAAGIFFNIRLETGK
;
A
#
# COMPACT_ATOMS: atom_id res chain seq x y z
N SER A 1 5.01 -10.34 -8.49
CA SER A 1 6.21 -10.03 -7.69
C SER A 1 6.53 -11.19 -6.75
N VAL A 2 7.81 -11.37 -6.42
CA VAL A 2 8.24 -12.36 -5.40
C VAL A 2 7.67 -12.09 -4.01
N LYS A 3 7.13 -10.90 -3.80
CA LYS A 3 6.51 -10.47 -2.54
C LYS A 3 5.07 -10.97 -2.37
N ASP A 4 4.44 -11.46 -3.44
CA ASP A 4 3.02 -11.83 -3.40
C ASP A 4 2.77 -13.08 -2.57
N PRO A 5 1.60 -13.18 -1.90
CA PRO A 5 1.31 -14.28 -0.99
C PRO A 5 1.44 -15.66 -1.60
N LEU A 6 1.02 -15.84 -2.87
CA LEU A 6 1.10 -17.12 -3.57
C LEU A 6 2.53 -17.68 -3.63
N TRP A 7 3.52 -16.82 -3.90
CA TRP A 7 4.91 -17.25 -3.98
C TRP A 7 5.50 -17.59 -2.62
N LYS A 8 5.06 -16.91 -1.56
CA LYS A 8 5.40 -17.28 -0.18
C LYS A 8 4.85 -18.65 0.19
N TYR A 9 3.60 -18.95 -0.20
CA TYR A 9 3.00 -20.28 -0.02
C TYR A 9 3.83 -21.37 -0.74
N LYS A 10 4.19 -21.12 -2.01
CA LYS A 10 5.04 -22.04 -2.79
C LYS A 10 6.43 -22.21 -2.19
N TRP A 11 7.00 -21.15 -1.66
CA TRP A 11 8.29 -21.20 -1.01
C TRP A 11 8.24 -22.12 0.24
N VAL A 12 7.25 -21.96 1.10
CA VAL A 12 7.06 -22.82 2.28
C VAL A 12 6.82 -24.28 1.88
N GLN A 13 6.03 -24.51 0.82
CA GLN A 13 5.77 -25.84 0.29
C GLN A 13 7.06 -26.58 -0.11
N VAL A 14 8.00 -25.86 -0.69
CA VAL A 14 9.26 -26.44 -1.22
C VAL A 14 10.35 -26.50 -0.17
N HIS A 15 10.50 -25.46 0.65
CA HIS A 15 11.65 -25.30 1.55
C HIS A 15 11.37 -25.73 2.99
N GLU A 16 10.08 -25.76 3.39
CA GLU A 16 9.63 -26.12 4.74
C GLU A 16 8.55 -27.22 4.70
N PRO A 17 8.81 -28.38 4.05
CA PRO A 17 7.77 -29.38 3.79
C PRO A 17 7.14 -29.96 5.06
N GLU A 18 7.89 -30.08 6.14
CA GLU A 18 7.35 -30.57 7.42
C GLU A 18 6.38 -29.56 8.06
N VAL A 19 6.66 -28.27 7.95
CA VAL A 19 5.77 -27.18 8.38
C VAL A 19 4.53 -27.17 7.49
N PHE A 20 4.73 -27.26 6.19
CA PHE A 20 3.65 -27.26 5.21
C PHE A 20 2.66 -28.41 5.43
N GLN A 21 3.15 -29.63 5.68
CA GLN A 21 2.30 -30.80 5.94
C GLN A 21 1.44 -30.63 7.21
N LYS A 22 1.98 -29.96 8.23
CA LYS A 22 1.29 -29.72 9.51
C LYS A 22 0.42 -28.47 9.48
N ALA A 23 0.54 -27.63 8.46
CA ALA A 23 -0.23 -26.40 8.36
C ALA A 23 -1.73 -26.71 8.28
N HIS A 24 -2.52 -26.04 9.11
CA HIS A 24 -3.97 -26.13 9.10
C HIS A 24 -4.56 -25.12 8.12
N LYS A 25 -4.11 -23.86 8.19
CA LYS A 25 -4.58 -22.76 7.34
C LYS A 25 -3.41 -21.92 6.87
N TRP A 26 -3.56 -21.38 5.67
CA TRP A 26 -2.71 -20.35 5.12
C TRP A 26 -3.40 -19.00 5.34
N LEU A 27 -2.82 -18.17 6.18
CA LEU A 27 -3.33 -16.88 6.61
C LEU A 27 -2.25 -15.81 6.44
N ASP A 28 -2.66 -14.59 6.14
CA ASP A 28 -1.78 -13.45 6.29
C ASP A 28 -1.83 -12.94 7.75
N VAL A 29 -1.05 -11.92 8.08
CA VAL A 29 -0.91 -11.43 9.46
C VAL A 29 -2.27 -11.01 10.04
N LYS A 30 -3.07 -10.26 9.28
CA LYS A 30 -4.39 -9.80 9.71
C LYS A 30 -5.32 -10.97 10.04
N GLU A 31 -5.44 -11.93 9.17
CA GLU A 31 -6.27 -13.12 9.34
C GLU A 31 -5.77 -14.01 10.49
N SER A 32 -4.45 -14.07 10.68
CA SER A 32 -3.84 -14.79 11.79
C SER A 32 -4.19 -14.17 13.15
N LEU A 33 -4.23 -12.83 13.22
CA LEU A 33 -4.69 -12.13 14.42
C LEU A 33 -6.18 -12.34 14.67
N ILE A 34 -7.01 -12.32 13.62
CA ILE A 34 -8.44 -12.62 13.72
C ILE A 34 -8.66 -14.05 14.25
N ALA A 35 -7.97 -15.03 13.66
CA ALA A 35 -8.07 -16.42 14.10
C ALA A 35 -7.65 -16.58 15.56
N ARG A 36 -6.59 -15.91 16.00
CA ARG A 36 -6.14 -15.94 17.39
C ARG A 36 -7.13 -15.27 18.34
N ALA A 37 -7.80 -14.21 17.90
CA ALA A 37 -8.76 -13.48 18.70
C ALA A 37 -10.11 -14.18 18.82
N THR A 38 -10.54 -14.88 17.77
CA THR A 38 -11.92 -15.40 17.64
C THR A 38 -12.01 -16.92 17.53
N GLY A 39 -10.95 -17.59 17.13
CA GLY A 39 -10.97 -19.01 16.73
C GLY A 39 -11.45 -19.23 15.29
N GLU A 40 -11.88 -18.19 14.57
CA GLU A 40 -12.42 -18.28 13.22
C GLU A 40 -11.34 -18.08 12.16
N PHE A 41 -11.31 -18.96 11.15
CA PHE A 41 -10.38 -18.88 10.02
C PHE A 41 -11.06 -18.21 8.83
N VAL A 42 -11.13 -16.90 8.85
CA VAL A 42 -11.79 -16.08 7.85
C VAL A 42 -10.81 -15.13 7.17
N MET A 43 -11.12 -14.75 5.93
CA MET A 43 -10.34 -13.82 5.12
C MET A 43 -11.28 -12.86 4.41
N THR A 44 -10.92 -11.60 4.32
CA THR A 44 -11.68 -10.62 3.57
C THR A 44 -11.44 -10.78 2.06
N ARG A 45 -12.38 -10.29 1.24
CA ARG A 45 -12.32 -10.46 -0.22
C ARG A 45 -11.09 -9.80 -0.84
N ASP A 46 -10.71 -8.62 -0.36
CA ASP A 46 -9.54 -7.90 -0.80
C ASP A 46 -8.24 -8.64 -0.46
N SER A 47 -8.16 -9.24 0.74
CA SER A 47 -7.05 -10.12 1.11
C SER A 47 -7.04 -11.40 0.26
N ALA A 48 -8.19 -12.01 0.01
CA ALA A 48 -8.30 -13.18 -0.86
C ALA A 48 -7.86 -12.84 -2.30
N TYR A 49 -8.27 -11.66 -2.80
CA TYR A 49 -7.87 -11.17 -4.12
C TYR A 49 -6.35 -11.07 -4.26
N SER A 50 -5.66 -10.57 -3.25
CA SER A 50 -4.20 -10.42 -3.27
C SER A 50 -3.43 -11.75 -3.36
N THR A 51 -4.11 -12.88 -3.13
CA THR A 51 -3.51 -14.22 -3.30
C THR A 51 -3.42 -14.69 -4.74
N PHE A 52 -4.06 -13.99 -5.71
CA PHE A 52 -4.26 -14.41 -7.11
C PHE A 52 -5.11 -15.67 -7.30
N LEU A 53 -5.78 -16.13 -6.26
CA LEU A 53 -6.65 -17.33 -6.31
C LEU A 53 -8.14 -17.01 -6.22
N TYR A 54 -8.46 -15.72 -6.02
CA TYR A 54 -9.83 -15.25 -5.91
C TYR A 54 -10.44 -15.02 -7.29
N ASP A 55 -11.64 -15.57 -7.51
CA ASP A 55 -12.42 -15.31 -8.73
C ASP A 55 -13.22 -14.03 -8.55
N THR A 56 -13.00 -13.05 -9.40
CA THR A 56 -13.68 -11.75 -9.35
C THR A 56 -14.87 -11.67 -10.30
N ARG A 57 -15.12 -12.71 -11.10
CA ARG A 57 -16.23 -12.71 -12.05
C ARG A 57 -17.56 -12.68 -11.32
N PRO A 58 -18.51 -11.83 -11.75
CA PRO A 58 -19.82 -11.75 -11.13
C PRO A 58 -20.52 -13.10 -11.06
N GLY A 59 -21.01 -13.49 -9.89
CA GLY A 59 -21.66 -14.75 -9.61
C GLY A 59 -20.72 -15.96 -9.40
N HIS A 60 -19.41 -15.74 -9.47
CA HIS A 60 -18.38 -16.75 -9.23
C HIS A 60 -17.40 -16.35 -8.12
N GLU A 61 -17.71 -15.25 -7.42
CA GLU A 61 -16.83 -14.69 -6.39
C GLU A 61 -16.48 -15.73 -5.33
N GLY A 62 -15.19 -15.96 -5.14
CA GLY A 62 -14.69 -16.96 -4.20
C GLY A 62 -13.35 -17.54 -4.62
N TRP A 63 -12.95 -18.63 -3.99
CA TRP A 63 -11.74 -19.34 -4.37
C TRP A 63 -11.92 -20.02 -5.71
N ASN A 64 -11.00 -19.75 -6.65
CA ASN A 64 -11.00 -20.38 -7.97
C ASN A 64 -10.25 -21.72 -7.91
N GLU A 65 -10.99 -22.82 -7.92
CA GLU A 65 -10.40 -24.17 -7.87
C GLU A 65 -9.46 -24.47 -9.04
N GLY A 66 -9.71 -23.89 -10.21
CA GLY A 66 -8.84 -24.05 -11.40
C GLY A 66 -7.46 -23.43 -11.14
N LEU A 67 -7.43 -22.22 -10.59
CA LEU A 67 -6.18 -21.56 -10.21
C LEU A 67 -5.51 -22.30 -9.05
N CYS A 68 -6.26 -22.74 -8.05
CA CYS A 68 -5.69 -23.55 -6.96
C CYS A 68 -5.00 -24.81 -7.50
N ARG A 69 -5.64 -25.54 -8.41
CA ARG A 69 -5.03 -26.72 -9.06
C ARG A 69 -3.80 -26.34 -9.90
N MET A 70 -3.90 -25.28 -10.70
CA MET A 70 -2.80 -24.81 -11.55
C MET A 70 -1.55 -24.50 -10.75
N TYR A 71 -1.71 -23.83 -9.62
CA TYR A 71 -0.59 -23.44 -8.75
C TYR A 71 -0.27 -24.46 -7.65
N GLY A 72 -0.97 -25.59 -7.58
CA GLY A 72 -0.77 -26.62 -6.57
C GLY A 72 -1.02 -26.12 -5.13
N VAL A 73 -2.06 -25.30 -4.98
CA VAL A 73 -2.52 -24.81 -3.69
C VAL A 73 -3.60 -25.76 -3.15
N GLU A 74 -3.40 -26.26 -1.94
CA GLU A 74 -4.35 -27.17 -1.30
C GLU A 74 -5.52 -26.37 -0.72
N THR A 75 -6.73 -26.62 -1.19
CA THR A 75 -7.94 -25.90 -0.78
C THR A 75 -8.24 -26.00 0.72
N ARG A 76 -7.77 -27.07 1.38
CA ARG A 76 -7.88 -27.21 2.85
C ARG A 76 -7.15 -26.12 3.62
N HIS A 77 -6.12 -25.51 3.02
CA HIS A 77 -5.37 -24.42 3.63
C HIS A 77 -6.07 -23.08 3.51
N LEU A 78 -7.04 -22.95 2.61
CA LEU A 78 -7.72 -21.69 2.38
C LEU A 78 -8.71 -21.38 3.49
N ALA A 79 -8.73 -20.12 3.92
CA ALA A 79 -9.71 -19.62 4.87
C ALA A 79 -11.08 -19.42 4.20
N LYS A 80 -12.15 -19.35 4.99
CA LYS A 80 -13.46 -18.96 4.50
C LYS A 80 -13.42 -17.48 4.11
N ILE A 81 -13.95 -17.15 2.94
CA ILE A 81 -14.07 -15.75 2.53
C ILE A 81 -15.33 -15.15 3.12
N GLU A 82 -15.18 -14.12 3.93
CA GLU A 82 -16.26 -13.34 4.49
C GLU A 82 -16.30 -11.95 3.86
N CYS A 83 -17.50 -11.59 3.39
CA CYS A 83 -17.73 -10.29 2.75
C CYS A 83 -18.10 -9.21 3.74
N THR A 84 -18.32 -9.54 5.00
CA THR A 84 -18.91 -8.63 5.97
C THR A 84 -18.08 -8.51 7.22
N ASN A 85 -18.27 -7.50 7.71
CA ASN A 85 -18.02 -6.74 8.90
C ASN A 85 -17.56 -7.57 10.10
N VAL A 86 -18.26 -8.55 10.57
CA VAL A 86 -17.93 -9.31 11.78
C VAL A 86 -17.28 -10.63 11.39
N ALA A 87 -15.98 -10.73 11.64
CA ALA A 87 -15.20 -11.95 11.42
C ALA A 87 -15.46 -13.00 12.51
N GLY A 88 -15.82 -12.56 13.72
CA GLY A 88 -16.12 -13.42 14.85
C GLY A 88 -16.32 -12.62 16.14
N LEU A 89 -16.46 -13.34 17.25
CA LEU A 89 -16.53 -12.76 18.57
C LEU A 89 -15.27 -13.05 19.36
N LEU A 90 -14.82 -12.09 20.14
CA LEU A 90 -13.61 -12.21 20.96
C LEU A 90 -13.79 -13.33 21.99
N THR A 91 -12.86 -14.28 22.00
CA THR A 91 -12.85 -15.38 22.97
C THR A 91 -12.54 -14.86 24.39
N GLU A 92 -12.88 -15.65 25.41
CA GLU A 92 -12.53 -15.29 26.79
C GLU A 92 -11.03 -15.13 27.00
N GLN A 93 -10.21 -15.99 26.37
CA GLN A 93 -8.78 -15.92 26.49
C GLN A 93 -8.23 -14.63 25.85
N ALA A 94 -8.62 -14.36 24.61
CA ALA A 94 -8.16 -13.15 23.91
C ALA A 94 -8.67 -11.88 24.61
N ALA A 95 -9.88 -11.90 25.15
CA ALA A 95 -10.44 -10.79 25.93
C ALA A 95 -9.59 -10.48 27.17
N ARG A 96 -9.17 -11.52 27.91
CA ARG A 96 -8.26 -11.35 29.06
C ARG A 96 -6.91 -10.77 28.65
N GLU A 97 -6.31 -11.29 27.55
CA GLU A 97 -5.01 -10.84 27.05
C GLU A 97 -5.05 -9.36 26.59
N LEU A 98 -6.18 -8.92 26.03
CA LEU A 98 -6.36 -7.56 25.49
C LEU A 98 -6.98 -6.57 26.48
N GLY A 99 -7.45 -7.02 27.64
CA GLY A 99 -8.16 -6.16 28.60
C GLY A 99 -9.55 -5.74 28.11
N LEU A 100 -10.21 -6.57 27.31
CA LEU A 100 -11.53 -6.32 26.71
C LEU A 100 -12.59 -7.27 27.27
N CYS A 101 -13.84 -7.05 26.88
CA CYS A 101 -14.93 -7.95 27.24
C CYS A 101 -15.03 -9.14 26.28
N PRO A 102 -15.24 -10.39 26.79
CA PRO A 102 -15.59 -11.52 25.96
C PRO A 102 -16.81 -11.23 25.11
N GLY A 103 -16.86 -11.77 23.89
CA GLY A 103 -17.97 -11.55 22.99
C GLY A 103 -17.96 -10.19 22.25
N THR A 104 -16.94 -9.35 22.48
CA THR A 104 -16.73 -8.16 21.65
C THR A 104 -16.59 -8.55 20.19
N ARG A 105 -17.28 -7.83 19.30
CA ARG A 105 -17.23 -8.08 17.85
C ARG A 105 -15.85 -7.78 17.28
N VAL A 106 -15.28 -8.74 16.57
CA VAL A 106 -14.03 -8.58 15.81
C VAL A 106 -14.38 -8.43 14.33
N TYR A 107 -13.92 -7.35 13.74
CA TYR A 107 -14.19 -7.05 12.33
C TYR A 107 -13.04 -7.50 11.44
N GLY A 108 -13.35 -7.89 10.21
CA GLY A 108 -12.38 -8.41 9.26
C GLY A 108 -11.33 -7.39 8.79
N GLY A 109 -11.64 -6.09 8.90
CA GLY A 109 -10.76 -5.07 8.36
C GLY A 109 -10.62 -5.15 6.84
N GLY A 110 -9.44 -4.88 6.35
CA GLY A 110 -9.07 -4.98 4.93
C GLY A 110 -7.59 -4.73 4.73
N GLY A 111 -7.11 -4.86 3.51
CA GLY A 111 -5.76 -4.47 3.11
C GLY A 111 -5.58 -2.95 3.18
N ASP A 112 -4.36 -2.51 3.42
CA ASP A 112 -4.01 -1.08 3.53
C ASP A 112 -4.38 -0.31 2.25
N ALA A 113 -4.04 -0.84 1.09
CA ALA A 113 -4.37 -0.26 -0.21
C ALA A 113 -5.89 0.00 -0.38
N THR A 114 -6.73 -0.87 0.21
CA THR A 114 -8.19 -0.74 0.16
C THR A 114 -8.72 0.23 1.21
N LEU A 115 -8.19 0.16 2.44
CA LEU A 115 -8.72 0.92 3.57
C LEU A 115 -8.20 2.35 3.67
N ILE A 116 -7.05 2.67 3.09
CA ILE A 116 -6.53 4.04 3.04
C ILE A 116 -7.53 4.97 2.35
N GLY A 117 -8.13 4.54 1.22
CA GLY A 117 -9.18 5.28 0.55
C GLY A 117 -10.41 5.49 1.43
N VAL A 118 -10.83 4.45 2.15
CA VAL A 118 -11.96 4.54 3.10
C VAL A 118 -11.62 5.52 4.23
N GLY A 119 -10.43 5.44 4.80
CA GLY A 119 -9.95 6.37 5.82
C GLY A 119 -9.89 7.82 5.35
N ALA A 120 -9.62 8.04 4.06
CA ALA A 120 -9.67 9.36 3.42
C ALA A 120 -11.10 9.82 3.04
N GLY A 121 -12.14 9.03 3.38
CA GLY A 121 -13.54 9.34 3.04
C GLY A 121 -13.94 8.97 1.60
N CYS A 122 -13.09 8.30 0.84
CA CYS A 122 -13.37 7.87 -0.53
C CYS A 122 -14.15 6.56 -0.53
N THR A 123 -15.47 6.65 -0.35
CA THR A 123 -16.38 5.50 -0.32
C THR A 123 -17.43 5.51 -1.43
N ALA A 124 -17.70 6.66 -2.06
CA ALA A 124 -18.63 6.77 -3.17
C ALA A 124 -17.93 6.48 -4.51
N VAL A 125 -18.67 5.91 -5.46
CA VAL A 125 -18.20 5.73 -6.84
C VAL A 125 -17.75 7.07 -7.43
N GLY A 126 -16.57 7.11 -8.03
CA GLY A 126 -15.92 8.31 -8.54
C GLY A 126 -15.09 9.09 -7.51
N SER A 127 -15.18 8.77 -6.22
CA SER A 127 -14.30 9.39 -5.22
C SER A 127 -12.86 8.96 -5.46
N THR A 128 -11.95 9.92 -5.42
CA THR A 128 -10.52 9.72 -5.69
C THR A 128 -9.68 10.19 -4.52
N HIS A 129 -8.66 9.43 -4.18
CA HIS A 129 -7.64 9.80 -3.19
C HIS A 129 -6.24 9.70 -3.79
N ILE A 130 -5.33 10.47 -3.21
CA ILE A 130 -3.91 10.39 -3.48
C ILE A 130 -3.22 9.91 -2.20
N TYR A 131 -2.44 8.86 -2.31
CA TYR A 131 -1.57 8.39 -1.26
C TYR A 131 -0.12 8.76 -1.59
N SER A 132 0.57 9.34 -0.63
CA SER A 132 1.98 9.70 -0.73
C SER A 132 2.72 9.22 0.51
N GLY A 133 3.18 7.97 0.44
CA GLY A 133 4.11 7.36 1.40
C GLY A 133 5.48 7.22 0.77
N THR A 134 6.24 6.18 1.09
CA THR A 134 7.51 5.83 0.42
C THR A 134 7.26 5.66 -1.08
N SER A 135 6.30 4.81 -1.46
CA SER A 135 5.64 4.79 -2.77
C SER A 135 4.40 5.68 -2.77
N GLY A 136 3.72 5.77 -3.91
CA GLY A 136 2.48 6.52 -4.00
C GLY A 136 1.51 5.91 -5.00
N TRP A 137 0.26 6.34 -4.91
CA TRP A 137 -0.77 5.99 -5.90
C TRP A 137 -1.89 7.01 -5.93
N VAL A 138 -2.59 6.99 -7.05
CA VAL A 138 -3.90 7.59 -7.18
C VAL A 138 -4.92 6.45 -7.22
N GLY A 139 -5.90 6.47 -6.34
CA GLY A 139 -6.94 5.45 -6.24
C GLY A 139 -8.32 6.05 -6.41
N THR A 140 -9.13 5.47 -7.30
CA THR A 140 -10.51 5.89 -7.55
C THR A 140 -11.48 4.73 -7.32
N VAL A 141 -12.56 4.99 -6.58
CA VAL A 141 -13.61 4.01 -6.33
C VAL A 141 -14.50 3.85 -7.56
N MET A 142 -14.70 2.59 -7.99
CA MET A 142 -15.51 2.23 -9.15
C MET A 142 -16.55 1.17 -8.76
N ASP A 143 -17.63 1.04 -9.54
CA ASP A 143 -18.69 0.03 -9.39
C ASP A 143 -18.48 -1.21 -10.26
N HIS A 144 -17.40 -1.26 -11.03
CA HIS A 144 -17.05 -2.38 -11.89
C HIS A 144 -15.55 -2.62 -11.87
N GLN A 145 -15.14 -3.85 -12.17
CA GLN A 145 -13.75 -4.18 -12.36
C GLN A 145 -13.37 -3.98 -13.83
N ALA A 146 -12.29 -3.25 -14.06
CA ALA A 146 -11.65 -3.18 -15.37
C ALA A 146 -10.13 -3.24 -15.20
N VAL A 147 -9.47 -3.63 -16.26
CA VAL A 147 -8.01 -3.73 -16.35
C VAL A 147 -7.57 -3.05 -17.63
N ASP A 148 -6.73 -2.05 -17.51
CA ASP A 148 -6.05 -1.44 -18.64
C ASP A 148 -4.59 -1.93 -18.66
N LEU A 149 -4.32 -2.88 -19.55
CA LEU A 149 -2.99 -3.46 -19.70
C LEU A 149 -2.00 -2.51 -20.38
N VAL A 150 -2.48 -1.48 -21.07
CA VAL A 150 -1.62 -0.49 -21.71
C VAL A 150 -1.06 0.48 -20.69
N SER A 151 -1.94 1.00 -19.82
CA SER A 151 -1.56 1.96 -18.78
C SER A 151 -1.20 1.29 -17.45
N MET A 152 -1.21 -0.05 -17.38
CA MET A 152 -0.94 -0.82 -16.16
C MET A 152 -1.83 -0.42 -14.97
N ILE A 153 -3.07 -0.03 -15.27
CA ILE A 153 -4.08 0.34 -14.27
C ILE A 153 -5.08 -0.81 -14.14
N ALA A 154 -5.28 -1.28 -12.93
CA ALA A 154 -6.23 -2.34 -12.64
C ALA A 154 -7.17 -1.97 -11.49
N GLY A 155 -8.41 -2.43 -11.61
CA GLY A 155 -9.37 -2.40 -10.51
C GLY A 155 -9.12 -3.55 -9.55
N ILE A 156 -8.68 -3.25 -8.34
CA ILE A 156 -8.62 -4.22 -7.24
C ILE A 156 -9.94 -4.29 -6.50
N VAL A 157 -10.21 -5.40 -5.83
CA VAL A 157 -11.42 -5.57 -5.03
C VAL A 157 -11.44 -4.55 -3.89
N GLY A 158 -12.51 -3.78 -3.79
CA GLY A 158 -12.70 -2.77 -2.77
C GLY A 158 -13.18 -3.33 -1.42
N ALA A 159 -13.19 -2.49 -0.39
CA ALA A 159 -13.65 -2.85 0.96
C ALA A 159 -15.14 -3.23 0.98
N GLU A 160 -15.97 -2.56 0.21
CA GLU A 160 -17.39 -2.84 0.09
C GLU A 160 -17.68 -3.81 -1.06
N LYS A 161 -18.71 -4.63 -0.88
CA LYS A 161 -19.18 -5.54 -1.93
C LYS A 161 -19.67 -4.76 -3.14
N GLY A 162 -19.18 -5.15 -4.34
CA GLY A 162 -19.53 -4.50 -5.60
C GLY A 162 -18.77 -3.21 -5.88
N LYS A 163 -17.82 -2.84 -5.02
CA LYS A 163 -16.91 -1.73 -5.28
C LYS A 163 -15.50 -2.22 -5.56
N TYR A 164 -14.80 -1.46 -6.36
CA TYR A 164 -13.43 -1.71 -6.80
C TYR A 164 -12.63 -0.41 -6.67
N ASN A 165 -11.34 -0.52 -6.48
CA ASN A 165 -10.43 0.61 -6.49
C ASN A 165 -9.53 0.54 -7.72
N TYR A 166 -9.57 1.53 -8.58
CA TYR A 166 -8.62 1.73 -9.65
C TYR A 166 -7.36 2.33 -9.10
N PHE A 167 -6.23 1.67 -9.36
CA PHE A 167 -4.92 2.09 -8.86
C PHE A 167 -3.96 2.42 -9.99
N ALA A 168 -3.42 3.65 -9.93
CA ALA A 168 -2.25 4.06 -10.69
C ALA A 168 -1.09 4.24 -9.71
N GLU A 169 -0.16 3.32 -9.71
CA GLU A 169 0.94 3.24 -8.74
C GLU A 169 2.24 3.88 -9.24
N MET A 170 2.99 4.48 -8.32
CA MET A 170 4.37 4.94 -8.48
C MET A 170 5.28 4.20 -7.48
N GLU A 171 6.46 3.79 -7.90
CA GLU A 171 7.45 3.15 -7.02
C GLU A 171 7.97 4.11 -5.95
N THR A 172 8.12 5.38 -6.28
CA THR A 172 8.63 6.42 -5.39
C THR A 172 7.71 7.64 -5.38
N ALA A 173 7.35 8.11 -4.19
CA ALA A 173 6.57 9.33 -3.96
C ALA A 173 7.22 10.17 -2.86
N GLY A 174 6.87 9.98 -1.59
CA GLY A 174 7.52 10.66 -0.46
C GLY A 174 9.02 10.38 -0.37
N LYS A 175 9.46 9.22 -0.89
CA LYS A 175 10.89 8.90 -1.03
C LYS A 175 11.63 9.88 -1.93
N CYS A 176 10.96 10.45 -2.93
CA CYS A 176 11.55 11.51 -3.75
C CYS A 176 11.81 12.79 -2.94
N PHE A 177 10.88 13.13 -2.04
CA PHE A 177 11.04 14.29 -1.17
C PHE A 177 12.18 14.09 -0.16
N GLU A 178 12.31 12.88 0.39
CA GLU A 178 13.45 12.50 1.22
C GLU A 178 14.77 12.60 0.44
N TRP A 179 14.80 12.12 -0.81
CA TRP A 179 15.97 12.21 -1.66
C TRP A 179 16.38 13.68 -1.93
N VAL A 180 15.42 14.56 -2.21
CA VAL A 180 15.68 16.00 -2.37
C VAL A 180 16.27 16.58 -1.08
N LYS A 181 15.72 16.22 0.08
CA LYS A 181 16.25 16.62 1.38
C LYS A 181 17.71 16.20 1.54
N ASP A 182 18.00 14.94 1.25
CA ASP A 182 19.31 14.37 1.56
C ASP A 182 20.41 14.77 0.54
N HIS A 183 20.05 15.06 -0.71
CA HIS A 183 21.03 15.31 -1.79
C HIS A 183 21.07 16.75 -2.30
N LEU A 184 20.03 17.53 -2.10
CA LEU A 184 19.96 18.90 -2.61
C LEU A 184 19.84 19.97 -1.52
N VAL A 185 19.28 19.62 -0.35
CA VAL A 185 19.06 20.58 0.73
C VAL A 185 20.13 20.43 1.83
N LEU A 186 20.38 19.18 2.26
CA LEU A 186 21.31 18.90 3.35
C LEU A 186 22.74 19.34 3.04
N ASP A 187 23.20 19.12 1.81
CA ASP A 187 24.55 19.53 1.38
C ASP A 187 24.74 21.04 1.46
N GLU A 188 23.73 21.82 1.08
CA GLU A 188 23.81 23.28 1.17
C GLU A 188 23.82 23.77 2.62
N VAL A 189 22.97 23.17 3.48
CA VAL A 189 22.98 23.48 4.92
C VAL A 189 24.35 23.15 5.52
N ASN A 190 24.93 22.01 5.17
CA ASN A 190 26.26 21.63 5.63
C ASN A 190 27.35 22.62 5.15
N ILE A 191 27.29 23.07 3.88
CA ILE A 191 28.20 24.07 3.36
C ILE A 191 28.02 25.41 4.08
N TYR A 192 26.78 25.81 4.33
CA TYR A 192 26.47 27.03 5.09
C TYR A 192 27.01 26.94 6.51
N LEU A 193 26.73 25.86 7.23
CA LEU A 193 27.20 25.62 8.60
C LEU A 193 28.74 25.54 8.68
N SER A 194 29.40 25.02 7.67
CA SER A 194 30.85 24.95 7.63
C SER A 194 31.53 26.30 7.36
N LYS A 195 30.81 27.27 6.78
CA LYS A 195 31.30 28.63 6.48
C LYS A 195 30.94 29.65 7.55
N THR A 196 29.93 29.38 8.39
CA THR A 196 29.50 30.24 9.47
C THR A 196 30.21 29.81 10.75
N ASP A 197 30.90 30.76 11.41
CA ASP A 197 31.46 30.49 12.73
C ASP A 197 30.33 30.15 13.70
N VAL A 198 30.36 28.96 14.25
CA VAL A 198 29.24 28.37 15.03
C VAL A 198 28.92 29.16 16.31
N ALA A 199 29.73 30.17 16.63
CA ALA A 199 29.53 31.05 17.77
C ALA A 199 28.30 31.99 17.68
N GLU A 200 27.72 32.18 16.51
CA GLU A 200 26.50 32.95 16.30
C GLU A 200 25.38 32.03 15.73
N SER A 201 25.00 30.99 16.47
CA SER A 201 23.83 30.20 16.11
C SER A 201 22.57 31.04 16.28
N GLN A 202 22.06 31.59 15.19
CA GLN A 202 20.64 31.99 15.16
C GLN A 202 19.82 30.73 15.39
N GLU A 203 18.99 30.72 16.41
CA GLU A 203 17.99 29.66 16.59
C GLU A 203 17.17 29.57 15.31
N THR A 204 17.21 28.40 14.68
CA THR A 204 16.34 28.17 13.51
C THR A 204 14.89 28.17 13.94
N VAL A 205 14.02 28.85 13.20
CA VAL A 205 12.57 28.86 13.41
C VAL A 205 11.89 27.56 12.98
N TYR A 206 12.64 26.65 12.38
CA TYR A 206 12.13 25.37 11.86
C TYR A 206 12.50 24.23 12.80
N GLU A 207 11.53 23.38 13.11
CA GLU A 207 11.72 22.18 13.94
C GLU A 207 12.46 21.06 13.18
N SER A 208 12.34 21.06 11.85
CA SER A 208 12.97 20.07 10.98
C SER A 208 13.32 20.63 9.60
N LEU A 209 14.18 19.91 8.85
CA LEU A 209 14.43 20.24 7.44
C LEU A 209 13.17 20.09 6.58
N TYR A 210 12.23 19.21 6.95
CA TYR A 210 10.97 19.09 6.25
C TYR A 210 10.08 20.31 6.40
N ASP A 211 10.10 20.98 7.57
CA ASP A 211 9.37 22.24 7.79
C ASP A 211 9.94 23.35 6.93
N TYR A 212 11.28 23.46 6.89
CA TYR A 212 11.95 24.39 5.99
C TYR A 212 11.59 24.14 4.52
N MET A 213 11.63 22.89 4.06
CA MET A 213 11.26 22.52 2.69
C MET A 213 9.80 22.83 2.40
N SER A 214 8.91 22.54 3.33
CA SER A 214 7.47 22.81 3.22
C SER A 214 7.19 24.30 3.09
N ASP A 215 7.85 25.13 3.91
CA ASP A 215 7.74 26.59 3.84
C ASP A 215 8.31 27.14 2.51
N THR A 216 9.41 26.55 2.03
CA THR A 216 9.98 26.91 0.72
C THR A 216 9.01 26.56 -0.41
N VAL A 217 8.41 25.38 -0.41
CA VAL A 217 7.39 24.96 -1.38
C VAL A 217 6.17 25.86 -1.35
N ALA A 218 5.71 26.26 -0.14
CA ALA A 218 4.55 27.13 0.02
C ALA A 218 4.69 28.52 -0.64
N ARG A 219 5.93 28.98 -0.84
CA ARG A 219 6.23 30.27 -1.50
C ARG A 219 6.31 30.18 -3.02
N VAL A 220 6.35 28.97 -3.57
CA VAL A 220 6.43 28.76 -5.02
C VAL A 220 5.05 28.89 -5.64
N ALA A 221 4.96 29.69 -6.71
CA ALA A 221 3.70 29.84 -7.44
C ALA A 221 3.25 28.47 -8.03
N PRO A 222 1.92 28.22 -8.08
CA PRO A 222 1.40 27.01 -8.73
C PRO A 222 1.94 26.83 -10.15
N GLY A 223 2.34 25.60 -10.48
CA GLY A 223 2.98 25.27 -11.76
C GLY A 223 4.50 25.33 -11.75
N SER A 224 5.14 25.70 -10.63
CA SER A 224 6.60 25.62 -10.40
C SER A 224 7.45 26.18 -11.57
N GLY A 225 7.01 27.29 -12.17
CA GLY A 225 7.69 27.88 -13.34
C GLY A 225 7.74 26.97 -14.58
N GLY A 226 6.90 25.96 -14.64
CA GLY A 226 6.86 24.95 -15.71
C GLY A 226 7.91 23.84 -15.58
N VAL A 227 8.60 23.76 -14.44
CA VAL A 227 9.51 22.64 -14.16
C VAL A 227 8.67 21.38 -13.90
N ILE A 228 9.03 20.31 -14.56
CA ILE A 228 8.43 18.97 -14.39
C ILE A 228 9.49 18.03 -13.86
N PHE A 229 9.14 17.31 -12.81
CA PHE A 229 9.97 16.23 -12.25
C PHE A 229 9.30 14.88 -12.51
N THR A 230 10.05 13.92 -13.04
CA THR A 230 9.59 12.53 -13.12
C THR A 230 10.06 11.79 -11.87
N PRO A 231 9.15 11.28 -11.04
CA PRO A 231 9.48 10.69 -9.74
C PRO A 231 9.96 9.23 -9.86
N TRP A 232 10.76 8.92 -10.86
CA TRP A 232 11.18 7.55 -11.21
C TRP A 232 12.54 7.20 -10.65
N LEU A 233 12.83 7.59 -9.41
CA LEU A 233 14.12 7.33 -8.76
C LEU A 233 14.41 5.84 -8.53
N HIS A 234 13.41 4.99 -8.65
CA HIS A 234 13.52 3.54 -8.51
C HIS A 234 12.66 2.80 -9.55
N GLY A 235 12.71 3.23 -10.79
CA GLY A 235 11.85 2.73 -11.84
C GLY A 235 10.45 3.34 -11.82
N ASN A 236 9.60 2.88 -12.71
CA ASN A 236 8.22 3.31 -12.87
C ASN A 236 7.28 2.10 -13.03
N ARG A 237 6.04 2.23 -12.55
CA ARG A 237 4.99 1.21 -12.71
C ARG A 237 3.90 1.66 -13.68
N CYS A 238 3.33 2.83 -13.46
CA CYS A 238 2.22 3.38 -14.22
C CYS A 238 2.62 4.74 -14.81
N PRO A 239 2.28 5.06 -16.06
CA PRO A 239 1.43 4.34 -17.01
C PRO A 239 2.16 3.28 -17.86
N PHE A 240 3.40 2.99 -17.61
CA PHE A 240 4.20 1.93 -18.22
C PHE A 240 5.18 1.38 -17.18
N GLU A 241 5.41 0.09 -17.19
CA GLU A 241 6.37 -0.55 -16.28
C GLU A 241 7.77 -0.51 -16.91
N ASP A 242 8.68 0.20 -16.26
CA ASP A 242 10.09 0.26 -16.61
C ASP A 242 10.95 0.34 -15.33
N PRO A 243 11.55 -0.78 -14.91
CA PRO A 243 12.41 -0.80 -13.73
C PRO A 243 13.72 -0.03 -13.90
N ALA A 244 14.08 0.33 -15.14
CA ALA A 244 15.29 1.12 -15.44
C ALA A 244 14.99 2.62 -15.62
N ALA A 245 13.72 3.04 -15.56
CA ALA A 245 13.37 4.46 -15.62
C ALA A 245 14.05 5.23 -14.49
N ALA A 246 14.46 6.46 -14.79
CA ALA A 246 15.17 7.34 -13.85
C ALA A 246 14.48 8.70 -13.73
N GLY A 247 14.72 9.38 -12.60
CA GLY A 247 14.20 10.73 -12.36
C GLY A 247 14.86 11.76 -13.28
N ILE A 248 14.06 12.69 -13.79
CA ILE A 248 14.48 13.78 -14.66
C ILE A 248 13.81 15.07 -14.18
N PHE A 249 14.56 16.15 -14.09
CA PHE A 249 14.01 17.50 -14.06
C PHE A 249 14.01 18.07 -15.47
N PHE A 250 12.83 18.44 -15.95
CA PHE A 250 12.63 19.00 -17.28
C PHE A 250 12.31 20.49 -17.21
N ASN A 251 12.74 21.26 -18.24
CA ASN A 251 12.49 22.69 -18.38
C ASN A 251 13.17 23.56 -17.29
N ILE A 252 14.36 23.16 -16.85
CA ILE A 252 15.21 23.99 -16.01
C ILE A 252 15.79 25.14 -16.87
N ARG A 253 15.73 26.35 -16.36
CA ARG A 253 16.27 27.57 -16.96
C ARG A 253 17.20 28.26 -15.97
N LEU A 254 17.90 29.30 -16.45
CA LEU A 254 18.83 30.06 -15.61
C LEU A 254 18.15 30.70 -14.38
N GLU A 255 16.89 31.08 -14.54
CA GLU A 255 16.07 31.70 -13.49
C GLU A 255 15.38 30.68 -12.58
N THR A 256 15.50 29.37 -12.87
CA THR A 256 14.89 28.33 -12.04
C THR A 256 15.61 28.27 -10.69
N GLY A 257 14.88 28.64 -9.64
CA GLY A 257 15.33 28.50 -8.26
C GLY A 257 14.92 27.16 -7.63
N LYS A 258 15.07 27.12 -6.33
CA LYS A 258 14.63 25.97 -5.51
C LYS A 258 13.13 25.91 -5.38
#